data_8c1a0e7822f20e39f247c4219fb990bd
#
_entry.id   8c1a0e7822f20e39f247c4219fb990bd
#
_cell.length_a   1.000
_cell.length_b   1.000
_cell.length_c   1.000
_cell.angle_alpha   90.00
_cell.angle_beta   90.00
_cell.angle_gamma   90.00
#
_symmetry.space_group_name_H-M   'P 1'
#
loop_
_entity.id
_entity.type
_entity.pdbx_description
1 polymer ?
#
loop_
_entity_poly.entity_id
_entity_poly.type
_entity_poly.pdbx_seq_one_letter_code
_entity_poly.pdbx_strand_id
1 'polypeptide(L)'
;MIRLARISRLRRECGQTAVEFSLCALVFFMIVFGLLKVATIYGDYVALQHAARDGSRKGSVTRGTGNADSTAVTNAVTTAVKASSSFLSPTAMGITVTGLDSNVAPNGTLWEAHDRVQVTVTYPWKLDVLGLPIWSGTMSTITQAIIE
;
A
#
# COMPACT_ATOMS: atom_id res chain seq x y z
N MET A 1 58.25 -3.11 37.35
CA MET A 1 56.96 -3.82 37.35
C MET A 1 55.70 -2.94 37.12
N ILE A 2 55.81 -1.64 36.84
CA ILE A 2 54.65 -0.71 36.76
C ILE A 2 54.06 -0.60 35.32
N ARG A 3 54.77 -0.99 34.28
CA ARG A 3 54.29 -0.84 32.87
C ARG A 3 53.24 -1.82 32.41
N LEU A 4 53.21 -3.05 32.96
CA LEU A 4 52.27 -4.09 32.54
C LEU A 4 50.84 -3.90 33.05
N ALA A 5 50.66 -3.24 34.21
CA ALA A 5 49.35 -2.97 34.80
C ALA A 5 48.57 -1.87 34.04
N ARG A 6 49.27 -0.99 33.36
CA ARG A 6 48.63 0.12 32.59
C ARG A 6 48.05 -0.36 31.25
N ILE A 7 48.66 -1.34 30.62
CA ILE A 7 48.19 -1.91 29.34
C ILE A 7 46.92 -2.75 29.54
N SER A 8 46.79 -3.43 30.68
CA SER A 8 45.59 -4.22 30.98
C SER A 8 44.34 -3.39 31.27
N ARG A 9 44.50 -2.19 31.81
CA ARG A 9 43.36 -1.27 32.03
C ARG A 9 42.84 -0.69 30.71
N LEU A 10 43.72 -0.23 29.83
CA LEU A 10 43.31 0.32 28.51
C LEU A 10 42.59 -0.73 27.66
N ARG A 11 42.95 -2.00 27.77
CA ARG A 11 42.28 -3.11 27.06
C ARG A 11 40.85 -3.39 27.59
N ARG A 12 40.63 -3.18 28.89
CA ARG A 12 39.32 -3.35 29.51
C ARG A 12 38.37 -2.19 29.13
N GLU A 13 38.87 -0.97 29.11
CA GLU A 13 38.07 0.24 28.75
C GLU A 13 37.63 0.22 27.29
N CYS A 14 38.50 -0.20 26.36
CA CYS A 14 38.13 -0.39 24.95
C CYS A 14 37.04 -1.44 24.75
N GLY A 15 37.04 -2.53 25.53
CA GLY A 15 36.02 -3.57 25.43
C GLY A 15 34.67 -3.11 25.96
N GLN A 16 34.63 -2.34 27.02
CA GLN A 16 33.40 -1.80 27.59
C GLN A 16 32.73 -0.80 26.62
N THR A 17 33.48 0.12 26.07
CA THR A 17 32.98 1.10 25.09
C THR A 17 32.43 0.41 23.83
N ALA A 18 33.06 -0.67 23.37
CA ALA A 18 32.58 -1.44 22.24
C ALA A 18 31.22 -2.11 22.52
N VAL A 19 31.01 -2.62 23.73
CA VAL A 19 29.72 -3.20 24.14
C VAL A 19 28.64 -2.12 24.23
N GLU A 20 28.92 -0.98 24.85
CA GLU A 20 27.99 0.16 24.92
C GLU A 20 27.60 0.65 23.54
N PHE A 21 28.57 0.81 22.64
CA PHE A 21 28.31 1.20 21.25
C PHE A 21 27.45 0.17 20.53
N SER A 22 27.71 -1.13 20.69
CA SER A 22 26.95 -2.17 20.01
C SER A 22 25.48 -2.22 20.46
N LEU A 23 25.21 -1.97 21.75
CA LEU A 23 23.84 -1.87 22.26
C LEU A 23 23.10 -0.65 21.69
N CYS A 24 23.76 0.52 21.67
CA CYS A 24 23.18 1.72 21.05
C CYS A 24 22.97 1.55 19.55
N ALA A 25 23.92 0.94 18.84
CA ALA A 25 23.84 0.67 17.42
C ALA A 25 22.66 -0.25 17.08
N LEU A 26 22.39 -1.27 17.89
CA LEU A 26 21.27 -2.19 17.68
C LEU A 26 19.94 -1.46 17.73
N VAL A 27 19.72 -0.61 18.75
CA VAL A 27 18.51 0.20 18.88
C VAL A 27 18.40 1.20 17.72
N PHE A 28 19.50 1.85 17.35
CA PHE A 28 19.55 2.78 16.23
C PHE A 28 19.14 2.11 14.91
N PHE A 29 19.73 0.97 14.58
CA PHE A 29 19.38 0.25 13.36
C PHE A 29 17.95 -0.28 13.36
N MET A 30 17.43 -0.71 14.52
CA MET A 30 16.03 -1.11 14.62
C MET A 30 15.08 0.04 14.26
N ILE A 31 15.36 1.25 14.72
CA ILE A 31 14.59 2.45 14.37
C ILE A 31 14.72 2.77 12.88
N VAL A 32 15.94 2.77 12.34
CA VAL A 32 16.18 3.09 10.93
C VAL A 32 15.47 2.09 10.01
N PHE A 33 15.58 0.79 10.26
CA PHE A 33 14.89 -0.22 9.45
C PHE A 33 13.36 -0.14 9.61
N GLY A 34 12.86 0.20 10.80
CA GLY A 34 11.44 0.45 11.03
C GLY A 34 10.93 1.61 10.17
N LEU A 35 11.65 2.73 10.13
CA LEU A 35 11.30 3.89 9.31
C LEU A 35 11.32 3.57 7.81
N LEU A 36 12.32 2.83 7.33
CA LEU A 36 12.39 2.41 5.94
C LEU A 36 11.20 1.53 5.56
N LYS A 37 10.78 0.62 6.44
CA LYS A 37 9.58 -0.21 6.20
C LYS A 37 8.30 0.61 6.16
N VAL A 38 8.12 1.57 7.05
CA VAL A 38 6.97 2.49 7.02
C VAL A 38 6.94 3.27 5.72
N ALA A 39 8.10 3.74 5.24
CA ALA A 39 8.19 4.46 3.96
C ALA A 39 7.76 3.58 2.76
N THR A 40 8.14 2.30 2.73
CA THR A 40 7.68 1.37 1.67
C THR A 40 6.18 1.14 1.73
N ILE A 41 5.60 0.90 2.91
CA ILE A 41 4.15 0.73 3.11
C ILE A 41 3.39 1.99 2.64
N TYR A 42 3.91 3.18 2.93
CA TYR A 42 3.31 4.43 2.47
C TYR A 42 3.38 4.57 0.94
N GLY A 43 4.48 4.16 0.33
CA GLY A 43 4.62 4.11 -1.12
C GLY A 43 3.56 3.19 -1.77
N ASP A 44 3.35 2.01 -1.21
CA ASP A 44 2.33 1.07 -1.64
C ASP A 44 0.91 1.66 -1.53
N TYR A 45 0.64 2.41 -0.45
CA TYR A 45 -0.63 3.11 -0.27
C TYR A 45 -0.88 4.18 -1.34
N VAL A 46 0.13 4.98 -1.67
CA VAL A 46 0.03 5.98 -2.74
C VAL A 46 -0.20 5.32 -4.10
N ALA A 47 0.52 4.24 -4.39
CA ALA A 47 0.33 3.46 -5.63
C ALA A 47 -1.09 2.89 -5.72
N LEU A 48 -1.64 2.39 -4.60
CA LEU A 48 -3.01 1.89 -4.52
C LEU A 48 -4.05 2.99 -4.83
N GLN A 49 -3.85 4.21 -4.33
CA GLN A 49 -4.72 5.33 -4.62
C GLN A 49 -4.69 5.74 -6.10
N HIS A 50 -3.52 5.76 -6.73
CA HIS A 50 -3.39 6.01 -8.16
C HIS A 50 -4.10 4.95 -8.98
N ALA A 51 -3.88 3.68 -8.67
CA ALA A 51 -4.52 2.57 -9.35
C ALA A 51 -6.06 2.61 -9.25
N ALA A 52 -6.60 2.96 -8.08
CA ALA A 52 -8.05 3.10 -7.90
C ALA A 52 -8.64 4.25 -8.73
N ARG A 53 -7.92 5.38 -8.83
CA ARG A 53 -8.34 6.52 -9.67
C ARG A 53 -8.33 6.17 -11.15
N ASP A 54 -7.29 5.51 -11.63
CA ASP A 54 -7.20 5.06 -13.02
C ASP A 54 -8.31 4.04 -13.34
N GLY A 55 -8.57 3.15 -12.40
CA GLY A 55 -9.66 2.19 -12.50
C GLY A 55 -11.04 2.87 -12.61
N SER A 56 -11.33 3.82 -11.73
CA SER A 56 -12.61 4.55 -11.74
C SER A 56 -12.80 5.37 -13.02
N ARG A 57 -11.73 6.05 -13.48
CA ARG A 57 -11.76 6.77 -14.77
C ARG A 57 -11.99 5.82 -15.93
N LYS A 58 -11.36 4.66 -15.94
CA LYS A 58 -11.59 3.66 -16.99
C LYS A 58 -13.03 3.13 -16.95
N GLY A 59 -13.58 2.91 -15.75
CA GLY A 59 -14.95 2.48 -15.56
C GLY A 59 -15.97 3.50 -16.10
N SER A 60 -15.76 4.80 -15.85
CA SER A 60 -16.67 5.85 -16.32
C SER A 60 -16.71 5.99 -17.85
N VAL A 61 -15.59 5.77 -18.52
CA VAL A 61 -15.49 5.91 -20.00
C VAL A 61 -15.88 4.62 -20.74
N THR A 62 -15.76 3.46 -20.12
CA THR A 62 -16.02 2.16 -20.80
C THR A 62 -17.48 2.06 -21.28
N ARG A 63 -18.39 2.75 -20.64
CA ARG A 63 -19.81 2.75 -21.00
C ARG A 63 -20.18 3.66 -22.19
N GLY A 64 -19.42 4.70 -22.48
CA GLY A 64 -19.67 5.59 -23.62
C GLY A 64 -19.69 4.89 -24.99
N THR A 65 -19.38 3.59 -25.04
CA THR A 65 -19.39 2.76 -26.26
C THR A 65 -20.62 1.87 -26.41
N GLY A 66 -21.70 2.11 -25.64
CA GLY A 66 -22.98 1.39 -25.71
C GLY A 66 -23.08 0.20 -24.75
N ASN A 67 -24.27 -0.07 -24.24
CA ASN A 67 -24.74 -1.15 -23.35
C ASN A 67 -23.67 -2.10 -22.79
N ALA A 68 -22.63 -1.56 -22.15
CA ALA A 68 -21.61 -2.38 -21.51
C ALA A 68 -22.24 -3.10 -20.32
N ASP A 69 -22.30 -4.41 -20.38
CA ASP A 69 -22.65 -5.28 -19.27
C ASP A 69 -21.75 -4.94 -18.07
N SER A 70 -22.27 -5.05 -16.86
CA SER A 70 -21.53 -4.86 -15.61
C SER A 70 -20.19 -5.65 -15.58
N THR A 71 -20.18 -6.81 -16.22
CA THR A 71 -19.00 -7.66 -16.39
C THR A 71 -17.91 -7.00 -17.24
N ALA A 72 -18.28 -6.33 -18.32
CA ALA A 72 -17.34 -5.62 -19.21
C ALA A 72 -16.68 -4.44 -18.47
N VAL A 73 -17.47 -3.65 -17.72
CA VAL A 73 -16.96 -2.55 -16.89
C VAL A 73 -16.02 -3.09 -15.81
N THR A 74 -16.42 -4.14 -15.09
CA THR A 74 -15.61 -4.77 -14.05
C THR A 74 -14.27 -5.28 -14.60
N ASN A 75 -14.28 -5.91 -15.76
CA ASN A 75 -13.07 -6.41 -16.41
C ASN A 75 -12.16 -5.26 -16.85
N ALA A 76 -12.73 -4.19 -17.44
CA ALA A 76 -11.96 -3.02 -17.86
C ALA A 76 -11.31 -2.30 -16.67
N VAL A 77 -12.07 -2.10 -15.58
CA VAL A 77 -11.56 -1.52 -14.33
C VAL A 77 -10.46 -2.39 -13.73
N THR A 78 -10.70 -3.68 -13.61
CA THR A 78 -9.73 -4.63 -13.03
C THR A 78 -8.41 -4.63 -13.82
N THR A 79 -8.50 -4.60 -15.14
CA THR A 79 -7.33 -4.54 -16.02
C THR A 79 -6.59 -3.22 -15.84
N ALA A 80 -7.29 -2.08 -15.79
CA ALA A 80 -6.70 -0.78 -15.59
C ALA A 80 -5.99 -0.68 -14.22
N VAL A 81 -6.65 -1.11 -13.13
CA VAL A 81 -6.08 -1.12 -11.77
C VAL A 81 -4.80 -1.96 -11.73
N LYS A 82 -4.82 -3.15 -12.31
CA LYS A 82 -3.65 -4.04 -12.34
C LYS A 82 -2.51 -3.46 -13.20
N ALA A 83 -2.83 -2.79 -14.29
CA ALA A 83 -1.81 -2.16 -15.15
C ALA A 83 -1.14 -0.95 -14.48
N SER A 84 -1.91 -0.16 -13.72
CA SER A 84 -1.40 1.03 -13.01
C SER A 84 -0.64 0.69 -11.72
N SER A 85 -0.76 -0.54 -11.22
CA SER A 85 -0.17 -0.99 -9.96
C SER A 85 1.07 -1.85 -10.16
N SER A 86 1.99 -1.44 -11.05
CA SER A 86 3.18 -2.23 -11.42
C SER A 86 4.11 -2.61 -10.26
N PHE A 87 4.07 -1.88 -9.15
CA PHE A 87 4.87 -2.15 -7.94
C PHE A 87 4.17 -3.06 -6.93
N LEU A 88 2.86 -3.28 -7.07
CA LEU A 88 2.06 -4.12 -6.18
C LEU A 88 1.83 -5.50 -6.80
N SER A 89 1.76 -6.54 -5.96
CA SER A 89 1.43 -7.89 -6.45
C SER A 89 -0.02 -7.97 -6.91
N PRO A 90 -0.32 -8.16 -8.20
CA PRO A 90 -1.68 -8.15 -8.72
C PRO A 90 -2.57 -9.26 -8.14
N THR A 91 -1.94 -10.35 -7.65
CA THR A 91 -2.63 -11.51 -7.05
C THR A 91 -3.07 -11.27 -5.60
N ALA A 92 -2.41 -10.35 -4.90
CA ALA A 92 -2.74 -10.01 -3.51
C ALA A 92 -3.79 -8.87 -3.42
N MET A 93 -4.12 -8.25 -4.55
CA MET A 93 -5.00 -7.09 -4.62
C MET A 93 -6.47 -7.53 -4.71
N GLY A 94 -7.30 -7.09 -3.78
CA GLY A 94 -8.75 -7.21 -3.86
C GLY A 94 -9.33 -6.00 -4.60
N ILE A 95 -10.11 -6.23 -5.66
CA ILE A 95 -10.73 -5.17 -6.45
C ILE A 95 -12.23 -5.44 -6.47
N THR A 96 -13.00 -4.47 -5.98
CA THR A 96 -14.48 -4.51 -6.00
C THR A 96 -14.99 -3.31 -6.77
N VAL A 97 -15.83 -3.56 -7.77
CA VAL A 97 -16.45 -2.52 -8.61
C VAL A 97 -17.93 -2.54 -8.34
N THR A 98 -18.50 -1.41 -7.94
CA THR A 98 -19.91 -1.28 -7.62
C THR A 98 -20.50 -0.09 -8.39
N GLY A 99 -21.61 -0.30 -9.06
CA GLY A 99 -22.42 0.79 -9.63
C GLY A 99 -23.29 1.39 -8.52
N LEU A 100 -23.40 2.70 -8.50
CA LEU A 100 -24.27 3.45 -7.61
C LEU A 100 -25.22 4.27 -8.46
N ASP A 101 -26.52 4.01 -8.31
CA ASP A 101 -27.57 4.84 -8.89
C ASP A 101 -27.53 6.21 -8.20
N SER A 102 -27.25 7.26 -8.96
CA SER A 102 -27.17 8.64 -8.46
C SER A 102 -28.15 9.58 -9.11
N ASN A 103 -29.12 9.03 -9.82
CA ASN A 103 -30.22 9.82 -10.42
C ASN A 103 -31.07 10.47 -9.35
N VAL A 104 -31.65 11.66 -9.66
CA VAL A 104 -32.55 12.40 -8.75
C VAL A 104 -33.78 11.57 -8.42
N ALA A 105 -34.22 10.70 -9.32
CA ALA A 105 -35.25 9.69 -9.11
C ALA A 105 -34.58 8.31 -9.41
N PRO A 106 -34.09 7.59 -8.38
CA PRO A 106 -33.48 6.28 -8.58
C PRO A 106 -34.45 5.35 -9.32
N ASN A 107 -34.02 4.86 -10.49
CA ASN A 107 -34.83 3.99 -11.35
C ASN A 107 -34.50 2.51 -11.15
N GLY A 108 -33.51 2.21 -10.29
CA GLY A 108 -33.03 0.85 -10.00
C GLY A 108 -32.16 0.25 -11.10
N THR A 109 -31.88 0.97 -12.18
CA THR A 109 -30.93 0.58 -13.21
C THR A 109 -29.55 1.15 -12.85
N LEU A 110 -28.53 0.34 -12.98
CA LEU A 110 -27.14 0.73 -12.71
C LEU A 110 -26.39 0.89 -14.03
N TRP A 111 -25.36 1.68 -14.02
CA TRP A 111 -24.46 1.87 -15.16
C TRP A 111 -25.05 2.76 -16.27
N GLU A 112 -25.99 3.62 -15.96
CA GLU A 112 -26.50 4.62 -16.87
C GLU A 112 -25.68 5.94 -16.83
N ALA A 113 -25.93 6.83 -17.77
CA ALA A 113 -25.35 8.17 -17.75
C ALA A 113 -25.74 8.88 -16.45
N HIS A 114 -24.78 9.54 -15.80
CA HIS A 114 -24.87 10.21 -14.49
C HIS A 114 -24.81 9.27 -13.27
N ASP A 115 -24.84 7.96 -13.44
CA ASP A 115 -24.54 7.04 -12.35
C ASP A 115 -23.08 7.12 -11.94
N ARG A 116 -22.74 6.53 -10.79
CA ARG A 116 -21.38 6.52 -10.30
C ARG A 116 -20.80 5.11 -10.32
N VAL A 117 -19.58 5.02 -10.80
CA VAL A 117 -18.74 3.83 -10.61
C VAL A 117 -17.94 4.02 -9.33
N GLN A 118 -18.13 3.14 -8.37
CA GLN A 118 -17.30 3.06 -7.18
C GLN A 118 -16.31 1.91 -7.33
N VAL A 119 -15.04 2.22 -7.22
CA VAL A 119 -13.94 1.24 -7.23
C VAL A 119 -13.33 1.21 -5.84
N THR A 120 -13.42 0.05 -5.20
CA THR A 120 -12.75 -0.23 -3.93
C THR A 120 -11.58 -1.15 -4.19
N VAL A 121 -10.38 -0.71 -3.85
CA VAL A 121 -9.17 -1.50 -3.97
C VAL A 121 -8.60 -1.75 -2.59
N THR A 122 -8.30 -3.01 -2.29
CA THR A 122 -7.72 -3.45 -1.02
C THR A 122 -6.38 -4.14 -1.27
N TYR A 123 -5.43 -3.93 -0.36
CA TYR A 123 -4.11 -4.55 -0.43
C TYR A 123 -3.61 -4.92 0.97
N PRO A 124 -3.14 -6.15 1.21
CA PRO A 124 -2.58 -6.55 2.49
C PRO A 124 -1.17 -5.98 2.65
N TRP A 125 -0.86 -5.50 3.84
CA TRP A 125 0.48 -5.02 4.19
C TRP A 125 1.00 -5.71 5.45
N LYS A 126 2.31 -5.81 5.55
CA LYS A 126 2.99 -6.40 6.71
C LYS A 126 4.16 -5.52 7.12
N LEU A 127 4.23 -5.21 8.40
CA LEU A 127 5.38 -4.56 9.01
C LEU A 127 6.23 -5.65 9.67
N ASP A 128 7.31 -6.01 9.03
CA ASP A 128 8.32 -6.92 9.55
C ASP A 128 9.65 -6.17 9.71
N VAL A 129 10.28 -6.31 10.85
CA VAL A 129 11.60 -5.74 11.12
C VAL A 129 12.53 -6.88 11.50
N LEU A 130 13.64 -7.01 10.77
CA LEU A 130 14.62 -8.09 10.94
C LEU A 130 14.00 -9.51 10.88
N GLY A 131 12.94 -9.70 10.08
CA GLY A 131 12.25 -10.98 9.95
C GLY A 131 11.22 -11.28 11.04
N LEU A 132 11.02 -10.38 12.00
CA LEU A 132 9.99 -10.49 13.02
C LEU A 132 8.74 -9.72 12.58
N PRO A 133 7.59 -10.38 12.42
CA PRO A 133 6.35 -9.70 12.10
C PRO A 133 5.88 -8.91 13.32
N ILE A 134 5.82 -7.58 13.20
CA ILE A 134 5.37 -6.68 14.27
C ILE A 134 3.89 -6.38 14.11
N TRP A 135 3.46 -6.08 12.89
CA TRP A 135 2.10 -5.70 12.59
C TRP A 135 1.71 -6.07 11.16
N SER A 136 0.42 -6.31 10.94
CA SER A 136 -0.13 -6.55 9.60
C SER A 136 -1.56 -6.02 9.55
N GLY A 137 -1.98 -5.64 8.35
CA GLY A 137 -3.32 -5.12 8.13
C GLY A 137 -3.67 -5.09 6.66
N THR A 138 -4.80 -4.48 6.34
CA THR A 138 -5.27 -4.28 4.98
C THR A 138 -5.46 -2.79 4.73
N MET A 139 -4.83 -2.27 3.70
CA MET A 139 -5.10 -0.93 3.18
C MET A 139 -6.32 -1.01 2.28
N SER A 140 -7.18 0.01 2.35
CA SER A 140 -8.34 0.14 1.48
C SER A 140 -8.41 1.56 0.94
N THR A 141 -8.73 1.69 -0.33
CA THR A 141 -9.04 2.97 -0.95
C THR A 141 -10.31 2.86 -1.75
N ILE A 142 -11.13 3.91 -1.70
CA ILE A 142 -12.41 3.99 -2.41
C ILE A 142 -12.34 5.23 -3.30
N THR A 143 -12.65 5.05 -4.56
CA THR A 143 -12.72 6.14 -5.55
C THR A 143 -14.02 6.04 -6.32
N GLN A 144 -14.63 7.17 -6.61
CA GLN A 144 -15.87 7.25 -7.39
C GLN A 144 -15.63 8.11 -8.62
N ALA A 145 -16.24 7.73 -9.73
CA ALA A 145 -16.29 8.51 -10.95
C ALA A 145 -17.73 8.50 -11.52
N ILE A 146 -18.14 9.61 -12.12
CA ILE A 146 -19.45 9.72 -12.77
C ILE A 146 -19.34 9.13 -14.17
N ILE A 147 -20.34 8.39 -14.57
CA ILE A 147 -20.47 7.83 -15.93
C ILE A 147 -20.98 8.94 -16.85
N GLU A 148 -20.20 9.22 -17.90
CA GLU A 148 -20.52 10.20 -18.94
C GLU A 148 -21.44 9.62 -20.04
#